data_0dab93c6a42f1296856eba215b96e146
#
_entry.id   0dab93c6a42f1296856eba215b96e146
#
_cell.length_a   1.000
_cell.length_b   1.000
_cell.length_c   1.000
_cell.angle_alpha   90.00
_cell.angle_beta   90.00
_cell.angle_gamma   90.00
#
_symmetry.space_group_name_H-M   'P 1'
#
loop_
_entity.id
_entity.type
_entity.pdbx_description
1 polymer ?
#
loop_
_entity_poly.entity_id
_entity_poly.type
_entity_poly.pdbx_seq_one_letter_code
_entity_poly.pdbx_strand_id
1 'polypeptide(L)'
;MTRLNRRDLLKAAGAAGALNLAWPLSAGLTPAQAREAAEALGADYDPAPFTLGVASGDPQSGSVLLWTRLAPEPLAAEQRLPEVVEVDWVVATDPALRRVVARGTAPASATLGHSVHVPVSGLSPGTRYWYAFTALGRTSRTGRTRTAPAGHVASVRFAAANCQAFHDGFYAAHRAIAREDVDFVVHLGDYIYEHGQVGGVPADHVRDHEGGETLTLADYRRRHALYKGDRSLREAHAAHPWFLTWDDHEVVNDYSGTGGGAPFVKRRAAAYQAWYENMPHRDAGATALPDPEIHRTRRWGDLLELTVLDLRSHRSAQNLPDGTILGARQKSWLKRNVDRAPDTWHVWANSIMLSQLRGRPGGSHMFTDQWDGFLAERKEVLSHVHGSGLEDLVVITGDWHSAFVDDIRPDFDDTSSPVVGTEFTAHSVTSGAYSADWNRTNGPLMGAANPHLKYFEGNRYGYDVYEVTPRRFSAHMRVIADRRDPVSPVTTLTTFHVDRGRTGSYEDPATRNSPAQWRREQ
;
A
#
# COMPACT_ATOMS: atom_id res chain seq x y z
N MET A 1 10.66 14.54 -29.45
CA MET A 1 9.28 14.47 -28.91
C MET A 1 9.27 15.28 -27.63
N THR A 2 8.57 16.40 -27.63
CA THR A 2 8.53 17.31 -26.47
C THR A 2 7.66 16.65 -25.40
N ARG A 3 8.24 16.36 -24.24
CA ARG A 3 7.52 15.78 -23.09
C ARG A 3 6.74 16.89 -22.40
N LEU A 4 5.46 16.66 -22.18
CA LEU A 4 4.60 17.58 -21.46
C LEU A 4 4.81 17.41 -19.96
N ASN A 5 5.09 18.51 -19.26
CA ASN A 5 5.08 18.55 -17.81
C ASN A 5 3.68 18.92 -17.29
N ARG A 6 3.44 18.78 -15.99
CA ARG A 6 2.14 19.08 -15.36
C ARG A 6 1.66 20.51 -15.64
N ARG A 7 2.58 21.46 -15.81
CA ARG A 7 2.29 22.87 -16.08
C ARG A 7 1.74 23.05 -17.49
N ASP A 8 2.22 22.27 -18.45
CA ASP A 8 1.74 22.30 -19.83
C ASP A 8 0.40 21.55 -19.95
N LEU A 9 0.21 20.49 -19.16
CA LEU A 9 -1.07 19.79 -18.98
C LEU A 9 -2.14 20.69 -18.32
N LEU A 10 -1.79 21.43 -17.30
CA LEU A 10 -2.69 22.39 -16.63
C LEU A 10 -3.04 23.59 -17.50
N LYS A 11 -2.11 24.07 -18.33
CA LYS A 11 -2.39 25.12 -19.32
C LYS A 11 -3.32 24.62 -20.42
N ALA A 12 -3.19 23.36 -20.84
CA ALA A 12 -4.10 22.74 -21.79
C ALA A 12 -5.51 22.53 -21.22
N ALA A 13 -5.62 22.16 -19.92
CA ALA A 13 -6.90 22.01 -19.24
C ALA A 13 -7.63 23.34 -18.98
N GLY A 14 -6.90 24.44 -18.71
CA GLY A 14 -7.46 25.79 -18.52
C GLY A 14 -8.00 26.44 -19.81
N ALA A 15 -7.64 25.91 -20.98
CA ALA A 15 -8.10 26.38 -22.29
C ALA A 15 -9.28 25.57 -22.87
N ALA A 16 -9.77 24.55 -22.17
CA ALA A 16 -10.79 23.61 -22.64
C ALA A 16 -12.25 24.09 -22.50
N GLY A 17 -12.48 25.42 -22.49
CA GLY A 17 -13.75 25.99 -22.92
C GLY A 17 -13.82 25.93 -24.45
N ALA A 18 -14.30 24.82 -25.02
CA ALA A 18 -14.52 24.58 -26.45
C ALA A 18 -13.25 24.74 -27.34
N LEU A 19 -12.59 23.61 -27.64
CA LEU A 19 -11.92 23.44 -28.95
C LEU A 19 -11.32 22.01 -29.03
N ASN A 20 -11.43 21.41 -30.21
CA ASN A 20 -10.74 20.21 -30.67
C ASN A 20 -9.24 20.27 -30.35
N LEU A 21 -8.80 19.73 -29.21
CA LEU A 21 -7.40 19.56 -28.90
C LEU A 21 -6.90 18.29 -29.58
N ALA A 22 -6.26 18.43 -30.71
CA ALA A 22 -5.40 17.41 -31.26
C ALA A 22 -4.19 17.26 -30.31
N TRP A 23 -4.27 16.31 -29.40
CA TRP A 23 -3.17 15.84 -28.58
C TRP A 23 -2.23 15.01 -29.47
N PRO A 24 -0.93 15.29 -29.52
CA PRO A 24 0.01 14.35 -30.12
C PRO A 24 0.31 13.23 -29.10
N LEU A 25 -0.72 12.56 -28.63
CA LEU A 25 -0.56 11.29 -27.97
C LEU A 25 -0.24 10.28 -29.06
N SER A 26 0.88 9.60 -28.86
CA SER A 26 1.36 8.49 -29.65
C SER A 26 0.21 7.62 -30.14
N ALA A 27 0.25 7.28 -31.40
CA ALA A 27 -0.67 6.42 -32.11
C ALA A 27 -1.21 5.28 -31.25
N GLY A 28 -2.51 5.29 -30.94
CA GLY A 28 -3.17 4.16 -30.32
C GLY A 28 -4.41 4.43 -29.45
N LEU A 29 -4.59 5.62 -28.87
CA LEU A 29 -5.78 5.87 -28.06
C LEU A 29 -6.98 6.29 -28.93
N THR A 30 -8.14 5.66 -28.67
CA THR A 30 -9.41 6.15 -29.23
C THR A 30 -9.78 7.52 -28.61
N PRO A 31 -10.63 8.32 -29.27
CA PRO A 31 -11.11 9.58 -28.70
C PRO A 31 -11.76 9.44 -27.31
N ALA A 32 -12.41 8.30 -27.05
CA ALA A 32 -13.00 7.99 -25.73
C ALA A 32 -11.90 7.74 -24.67
N GLN A 33 -10.85 7.01 -25.03
CA GLN A 33 -9.71 6.77 -24.13
C GLN A 33 -8.91 8.05 -23.87
N ALA A 34 -8.74 8.90 -24.89
CA ALA A 34 -8.07 10.20 -24.72
C ALA A 34 -8.88 11.13 -23.79
N ARG A 35 -10.21 11.12 -23.91
CA ARG A 35 -11.11 11.86 -22.99
C ARG A 35 -11.04 11.30 -21.59
N GLU A 36 -11.11 9.99 -21.42
CA GLU A 36 -11.01 9.31 -20.14
C GLU A 36 -9.64 9.52 -19.48
N ALA A 37 -8.55 9.55 -20.28
CA ALA A 37 -7.22 9.90 -19.81
C ALA A 37 -7.15 11.37 -19.33
N ALA A 38 -7.73 12.30 -20.10
CA ALA A 38 -7.79 13.71 -19.71
C ALA A 38 -8.64 13.91 -18.44
N GLU A 39 -9.74 13.18 -18.30
CA GLU A 39 -10.56 13.17 -17.08
C GLU A 39 -9.81 12.55 -15.89
N ALA A 40 -9.00 11.50 -16.10
CA ALA A 40 -8.16 10.89 -15.06
C ALA A 40 -7.05 11.83 -14.58
N LEU A 41 -6.58 12.72 -15.43
CA LEU A 41 -5.56 13.72 -15.13
C LEU A 41 -6.15 15.08 -14.67
N GLY A 42 -7.47 15.24 -14.73
CA GLY A 42 -8.18 16.51 -14.46
C GLY A 42 -8.01 17.00 -13.03
N ALA A 43 -7.65 18.28 -12.90
CA ALA A 43 -7.24 18.92 -11.66
C ALA A 43 -8.37 19.21 -10.65
N ASP A 44 -9.62 19.31 -11.11
CA ASP A 44 -10.73 19.91 -10.33
C ASP A 44 -11.75 18.89 -9.81
N TYR A 45 -11.31 17.66 -9.53
CA TYR A 45 -12.21 16.60 -9.07
C TYR A 45 -12.69 16.79 -7.62
N ASP A 46 -11.82 17.30 -6.73
CA ASP A 46 -12.15 17.60 -5.35
C ASP A 46 -12.08 19.12 -5.11
N PRO A 47 -13.14 19.74 -4.57
CA PRO A 47 -13.17 21.18 -4.37
C PRO A 47 -12.22 21.63 -3.28
N ALA A 48 -11.57 22.79 -3.46
CA ALA A 48 -10.84 23.42 -2.36
C ALA A 48 -11.79 23.68 -1.18
N PRO A 49 -11.37 23.42 0.07
CA PRO A 49 -10.02 23.09 0.50
C PRO A 49 -9.69 21.57 0.50
N PHE A 50 -10.56 20.70 0.02
CA PHE A 50 -10.43 19.23 0.07
C PHE A 50 -9.66 18.62 -1.10
N THR A 51 -8.71 19.33 -1.67
CA THR A 51 -7.98 18.95 -2.89
C THR A 51 -7.23 17.61 -2.80
N LEU A 52 -6.94 17.13 -1.59
CA LEU A 52 -6.30 15.83 -1.35
C LEU A 52 -7.32 14.71 -1.11
N GLY A 53 -8.62 15.02 -1.27
CA GLY A 53 -9.71 14.05 -1.17
C GLY A 53 -10.08 13.69 0.26
N VAL A 54 -10.77 12.56 0.37
CA VAL A 54 -11.21 11.95 1.63
C VAL A 54 -10.80 10.48 1.67
N ALA A 55 -10.58 9.95 2.87
CA ALA A 55 -10.21 8.56 3.06
C ALA A 55 -10.85 8.00 4.34
N SER A 56 -10.89 6.69 4.46
CA SER A 56 -11.22 6.01 5.70
C SER A 56 -10.24 4.86 5.95
N GLY A 57 -10.05 4.50 7.21
CA GLY A 57 -9.09 3.46 7.57
C GLY A 57 -9.42 2.74 8.87
N ASP A 58 -8.62 1.72 9.13
CA ASP A 58 -8.67 0.89 10.33
C ASP A 58 -10.10 0.49 10.75
N PRO A 59 -10.90 -0.12 9.85
CA PRO A 59 -12.26 -0.53 10.17
C PRO A 59 -12.26 -1.62 11.26
N GLN A 60 -13.14 -1.42 12.24
CA GLN A 60 -13.44 -2.37 13.31
C GLN A 60 -14.95 -2.68 13.28
N SER A 61 -15.40 -3.66 14.05
CA SER A 61 -16.81 -4.08 14.02
C SER A 61 -17.82 -2.98 14.38
N GLY A 62 -17.43 -2.01 15.20
CA GLY A 62 -18.30 -0.90 15.63
C GLY A 62 -17.78 0.48 15.28
N SER A 63 -16.70 0.59 14.50
CA SER A 63 -16.04 1.88 14.27
C SER A 63 -15.21 1.91 12.99
N VAL A 64 -14.94 3.13 12.51
CA VAL A 64 -14.04 3.42 11.39
C VAL A 64 -13.35 4.76 11.64
N LEU A 65 -12.13 4.93 11.14
CA LEU A 65 -11.50 6.24 11.09
C LEU A 65 -11.85 6.92 9.78
N LEU A 66 -12.27 8.18 9.84
CA LEU A 66 -12.43 9.05 8.67
C LEU A 66 -11.28 10.06 8.62
N TRP A 67 -10.84 10.38 7.44
CA TRP A 67 -9.72 11.28 7.18
C TRP A 67 -10.02 12.27 6.06
N THR A 68 -9.54 13.50 6.26
CA THR A 68 -9.32 14.50 5.20
C THR A 68 -8.18 15.42 5.60
N ARG A 69 -7.73 16.27 4.67
CA ARG A 69 -6.76 17.32 4.94
C ARG A 69 -7.13 18.57 4.14
N LEU A 70 -7.20 19.71 4.83
CA LEU A 70 -7.46 20.97 4.17
C LEU A 70 -6.18 21.51 3.53
N ALA A 71 -6.15 21.56 2.21
CA ALA A 71 -5.00 21.98 1.43
C ALA A 71 -5.45 22.74 0.16
N PRO A 72 -5.95 23.99 0.27
CA PRO A 72 -6.42 24.74 -0.89
C PRO A 72 -5.35 24.91 -1.97
N GLU A 73 -4.09 24.99 -1.58
CA GLU A 73 -2.92 25.04 -2.47
C GLU A 73 -1.97 23.87 -2.14
N PRO A 74 -2.29 22.61 -2.55
CA PRO A 74 -1.70 21.40 -1.97
C PRO A 74 -0.17 21.31 -2.10
N LEU A 75 0.43 21.96 -3.09
CA LEU A 75 1.89 21.97 -3.31
C LEU A 75 2.59 23.22 -2.77
N ALA A 76 1.84 24.15 -2.14
CA ALA A 76 2.44 25.29 -1.47
C ALA A 76 3.17 24.85 -0.20
N ALA A 77 4.29 25.52 0.12
CA ALA A 77 5.05 25.25 1.34
C ALA A 77 4.21 25.53 2.60
N GLU A 78 3.35 26.53 2.54
CA GLU A 78 2.44 26.92 3.62
C GLU A 78 1.02 27.09 3.05
N GLN A 79 0.03 26.66 3.81
CA GLN A 79 -1.37 26.85 3.47
C GLN A 79 -1.87 28.18 4.03
N ARG A 80 -2.59 28.94 3.23
CA ARG A 80 -3.22 30.22 3.67
C ARG A 80 -4.55 29.95 4.37
N LEU A 81 -4.48 29.32 5.54
CA LEU A 81 -5.62 28.96 6.37
C LEU A 81 -5.44 29.53 7.78
N PRO A 82 -6.53 29.74 8.55
CA PRO A 82 -6.45 30.01 9.98
C PRO A 82 -5.67 28.93 10.73
N GLU A 83 -5.08 29.27 11.89
CA GLU A 83 -4.36 28.32 12.76
C GLU A 83 -5.17 27.05 13.05
N VAL A 84 -6.48 27.22 13.28
CA VAL A 84 -7.44 26.12 13.45
C VAL A 84 -8.66 26.41 12.58
N VAL A 85 -9.11 25.40 11.83
CA VAL A 85 -10.35 25.42 11.06
C VAL A 85 -11.27 24.32 11.59
N GLU A 86 -12.49 24.67 11.97
CA GLU A 86 -13.50 23.69 12.33
C GLU A 86 -14.03 22.97 11.06
N VAL A 87 -14.04 21.65 11.11
CA VAL A 87 -14.48 20.79 10.02
C VAL A 87 -15.65 19.94 10.48
N ASP A 88 -16.81 20.19 9.92
CA ASP A 88 -17.98 19.35 10.15
C ASP A 88 -17.86 18.02 9.36
N TRP A 89 -18.32 16.95 9.95
CA TRP A 89 -18.37 15.64 9.31
C TRP A 89 -19.72 14.96 9.50
N VAL A 90 -20.08 14.11 8.53
CA VAL A 90 -21.34 13.36 8.53
C VAL A 90 -21.09 11.94 8.06
N VAL A 91 -21.80 10.97 8.66
CA VAL A 91 -21.86 9.56 8.24
C VAL A 91 -23.32 9.16 8.04
N ALA A 92 -23.60 8.50 6.95
CA ALA A 92 -24.95 8.07 6.57
C ALA A 92 -24.96 6.63 6.01
N THR A 93 -26.16 6.03 5.95
CA THR A 93 -26.39 4.71 5.36
C THR A 93 -26.79 4.76 3.89
N ASP A 94 -26.71 5.93 3.25
CA ASP A 94 -26.98 6.11 1.82
C ASP A 94 -26.03 7.13 1.19
N PRO A 95 -25.74 7.00 -0.12
CA PRO A 95 -24.78 7.86 -0.81
C PRO A 95 -25.20 9.33 -0.93
N ALA A 96 -26.47 9.64 -0.76
CA ALA A 96 -27.00 11.01 -0.78
C ALA A 96 -26.96 11.68 0.61
N LEU A 97 -26.40 10.98 1.61
CA LEU A 97 -26.24 11.45 3.00
C LEU A 97 -27.56 11.89 3.67
N ARG A 98 -28.68 11.28 3.30
CA ARG A 98 -30.00 11.62 3.85
C ARG A 98 -30.30 10.92 5.16
N ARG A 99 -29.83 9.66 5.29
CA ARG A 99 -30.04 8.82 6.48
C ARG A 99 -28.79 8.88 7.37
N VAL A 100 -28.62 10.02 8.00
CA VAL A 100 -27.46 10.29 8.87
C VAL A 100 -27.54 9.44 10.13
N VAL A 101 -26.44 8.76 10.45
CA VAL A 101 -26.28 7.93 11.66
C VAL A 101 -25.28 8.53 12.65
N ALA A 102 -24.32 9.33 12.18
CA ALA A 102 -23.37 10.04 13.02
C ALA A 102 -22.96 11.37 12.36
N ARG A 103 -22.66 12.37 13.17
CA ARG A 103 -22.12 13.66 12.76
C ARG A 103 -21.41 14.35 13.91
N GLY A 104 -20.56 15.28 13.59
CA GLY A 104 -19.84 16.09 14.59
C GLY A 104 -18.93 17.09 13.91
N THR A 105 -18.07 17.69 14.71
CA THR A 105 -17.07 18.67 14.30
C THR A 105 -15.70 18.24 14.81
N ALA A 106 -14.65 18.49 14.06
CA ALA A 106 -13.28 18.20 14.43
C ALA A 106 -12.35 19.35 14.00
N PRO A 107 -11.34 19.72 14.81
CA PRO A 107 -10.42 20.78 14.45
C PRO A 107 -9.37 20.29 13.44
N ALA A 108 -9.10 21.09 12.42
CA ALA A 108 -7.97 20.99 11.53
C ALA A 108 -6.92 22.02 11.92
N SER A 109 -5.82 21.59 12.55
CA SER A 109 -4.77 22.48 13.09
C SER A 109 -3.60 22.62 12.13
N ALA A 110 -3.04 23.81 12.00
CA ALA A 110 -1.81 24.10 11.25
C ALA A 110 -0.62 23.26 11.73
N THR A 111 -0.52 22.98 13.04
CA THR A 111 0.54 22.14 13.63
C THR A 111 0.56 20.73 13.08
N LEU A 112 -0.61 20.20 12.66
CA LEU A 112 -0.79 18.91 12.00
C LEU A 112 -1.14 19.05 10.52
N GLY A 113 -0.65 20.10 9.86
CA GLY A 113 -0.85 20.33 8.43
C GLY A 113 -2.32 20.44 8.01
N HIS A 114 -3.21 20.84 8.91
CA HIS A 114 -4.66 20.88 8.76
C HIS A 114 -5.29 19.51 8.40
N SER A 115 -4.67 18.41 8.86
CA SER A 115 -5.28 17.07 8.75
C SER A 115 -6.38 16.88 9.80
N VAL A 116 -7.36 16.05 9.45
CA VAL A 116 -8.50 15.70 10.30
C VAL A 116 -8.58 14.19 10.39
N HIS A 117 -8.58 13.66 11.61
CA HIS A 117 -8.74 12.26 11.92
C HIS A 117 -9.94 12.09 12.86
N VAL A 118 -11.01 11.48 12.37
CA VAL A 118 -12.26 11.31 13.13
C VAL A 118 -12.51 9.82 13.39
N PRO A 119 -12.27 9.33 14.62
CA PRO A 119 -12.67 7.99 15.01
C PRO A 119 -14.19 7.97 15.26
N VAL A 120 -14.95 7.46 14.28
CA VAL A 120 -16.41 7.30 14.41
C VAL A 120 -16.70 5.94 15.04
N SER A 121 -17.44 5.92 16.14
CA SER A 121 -17.85 4.72 16.88
C SER A 121 -19.38 4.60 16.96
N GLY A 122 -19.89 3.47 17.47
CA GLY A 122 -21.32 3.20 17.58
C GLY A 122 -21.99 2.82 16.26
N LEU A 123 -21.18 2.41 15.27
CA LEU A 123 -21.66 1.94 13.98
C LEU A 123 -22.03 0.44 14.04
N SER A 124 -22.97 0.03 13.17
CA SER A 124 -23.35 -1.39 13.05
C SER A 124 -22.23 -2.19 12.36
N PRO A 125 -21.95 -3.42 12.81
CA PRO A 125 -20.97 -4.30 12.19
C PRO A 125 -21.32 -4.66 10.74
N GLY A 126 -20.28 -4.89 9.91
CA GLY A 126 -20.41 -5.38 8.54
C GLY A 126 -21.18 -4.45 7.60
N THR A 127 -21.34 -3.18 7.96
CA THR A 127 -22.24 -2.23 7.30
C THR A 127 -21.47 -1.23 6.45
N ARG A 128 -21.97 -0.99 5.23
CA ARG A 128 -21.46 0.09 4.35
C ARG A 128 -22.04 1.42 4.80
N TYR A 129 -21.17 2.44 4.80
CA TYR A 129 -21.50 3.83 5.10
C TYR A 129 -20.92 4.76 4.06
N TRP A 130 -21.51 5.96 3.97
CA TRP A 130 -21.02 7.08 3.17
C TRP A 130 -20.77 8.25 4.10
N TYR A 131 -19.77 9.04 3.78
CA TYR A 131 -19.35 10.16 4.63
C TYR A 131 -18.90 11.35 3.80
N ALA A 132 -18.96 12.53 4.37
CA ALA A 132 -18.40 13.76 3.81
C ALA A 132 -17.97 14.70 4.92
N PHE A 133 -17.14 15.68 4.52
CA PHE A 133 -16.67 16.76 5.37
C PHE A 133 -17.11 18.08 4.81
N THR A 134 -17.34 19.08 5.70
CA THR A 134 -17.69 20.46 5.32
C THR A 134 -16.79 21.43 6.08
N ALA A 135 -16.13 22.35 5.40
CA ALA A 135 -15.30 23.40 5.96
C ALA A 135 -15.29 24.62 5.05
N LEU A 136 -15.20 25.82 5.61
CA LEU A 136 -15.09 27.08 4.87
C LEU A 136 -16.20 27.25 3.80
N GLY A 137 -17.41 26.78 4.10
CA GLY A 137 -18.56 26.85 3.19
C GLY A 137 -18.50 25.89 1.98
N ARG A 138 -17.60 24.92 1.99
CA ARG A 138 -17.46 23.90 0.94
C ARG A 138 -17.61 22.50 1.52
N THR A 139 -18.20 21.60 0.75
CA THR A 139 -18.35 20.18 1.10
C THR A 139 -17.42 19.35 0.21
N SER A 140 -16.76 18.37 0.81
CA SER A 140 -15.91 17.41 0.11
C SER A 140 -16.72 16.50 -0.83
N ARG A 141 -16.04 15.70 -1.63
CA ARG A 141 -16.66 14.52 -2.24
C ARG A 141 -17.24 13.60 -1.16
N THR A 142 -18.22 12.79 -1.53
CA THR A 142 -18.71 11.69 -0.68
C THR A 142 -17.75 10.51 -0.76
N GLY A 143 -17.23 10.10 0.38
CA GLY A 143 -16.48 8.85 0.52
C GLY A 143 -17.39 7.69 0.91
N ARG A 144 -16.98 6.47 0.62
CA ARG A 144 -17.62 5.21 1.02
C ARG A 144 -16.68 4.46 1.98
N THR A 145 -17.24 3.87 3.00
CA THR A 145 -16.49 3.05 3.96
C THR A 145 -17.32 1.83 4.40
N ARG A 146 -16.71 0.95 5.16
CA ARG A 146 -17.36 -0.22 5.72
C ARG A 146 -16.75 -0.56 7.09
N THR A 147 -17.60 -0.91 8.06
CA THR A 147 -17.16 -1.54 9.31
C THR A 147 -16.83 -3.01 9.09
N ALA A 148 -15.89 -3.55 9.86
CA ALA A 148 -15.67 -4.98 9.90
C ALA A 148 -16.91 -5.70 10.43
N PRO A 149 -17.24 -6.89 9.94
CA PRO A 149 -18.30 -7.71 10.51
C PRO A 149 -17.90 -8.20 11.92
N ALA A 150 -18.92 -8.61 12.69
CA ALA A 150 -18.76 -9.35 13.94
C ALA A 150 -19.30 -10.77 13.76
N GLY A 151 -18.61 -11.77 14.35
CA GLY A 151 -19.03 -13.17 14.24
C GLY A 151 -18.80 -13.78 12.86
N HIS A 152 -19.66 -14.73 12.47
CA HIS A 152 -19.45 -15.55 11.29
C HIS A 152 -19.48 -14.77 9.96
N VAL A 153 -18.48 -15.03 9.10
CA VAL A 153 -18.32 -14.42 7.79
C VAL A 153 -18.08 -15.49 6.73
N ALA A 154 -18.88 -15.51 5.69
CA ALA A 154 -18.75 -16.48 4.61
C ALA A 154 -17.54 -16.22 3.70
N SER A 155 -17.19 -14.96 3.50
CA SER A 155 -16.03 -14.56 2.70
C SER A 155 -15.60 -13.13 3.03
N VAL A 156 -14.34 -12.82 2.75
CA VAL A 156 -13.79 -11.47 2.69
C VAL A 156 -12.99 -11.33 1.41
N ARG A 157 -13.09 -10.17 0.78
CA ARG A 157 -12.33 -9.84 -0.42
C ARG A 157 -11.60 -8.52 -0.21
N PHE A 158 -10.29 -8.48 -0.40
CA PHE A 158 -9.50 -7.28 -0.22
C PHE A 158 -8.41 -7.14 -1.28
N ALA A 159 -7.96 -5.91 -1.51
CA ALA A 159 -6.85 -5.63 -2.41
C ALA A 159 -5.59 -5.29 -1.61
N ALA A 160 -4.41 -5.59 -2.17
CA ALA A 160 -3.14 -5.09 -1.66
C ALA A 160 -2.38 -4.35 -2.77
N ALA A 161 -1.77 -3.22 -2.41
CA ALA A 161 -0.96 -2.39 -3.29
C ALA A 161 0.31 -1.93 -2.54
N ASN A 162 1.38 -1.65 -3.29
CA ASN A 162 2.66 -1.20 -2.76
C ASN A 162 3.46 -0.43 -3.81
N CYS A 163 4.52 0.26 -3.40
CA CYS A 163 5.57 0.76 -4.28
C CYS A 163 5.02 1.57 -5.46
N GLN A 164 4.50 2.75 -5.16
CA GLN A 164 3.79 3.59 -6.14
C GLN A 164 4.59 4.83 -6.55
N ALA A 165 5.84 4.66 -7.06
CA ALA A 165 6.66 5.78 -7.50
C ALA A 165 5.91 6.67 -8.50
N PHE A 166 5.62 7.92 -8.08
CA PHE A 166 4.81 8.86 -8.86
C PHE A 166 5.41 9.17 -10.23
N HIS A 167 6.73 9.27 -10.28
CA HIS A 167 7.46 9.62 -11.49
C HIS A 167 7.51 8.48 -12.51
N ASP A 168 7.36 7.23 -12.07
CA ASP A 168 7.51 6.05 -12.91
C ASP A 168 6.25 5.70 -13.72
N GLY A 169 5.08 6.15 -13.30
CA GLY A 169 3.85 5.80 -14.01
C GLY A 169 2.61 6.53 -13.54
N PHE A 170 1.51 6.30 -14.25
CA PHE A 170 0.17 6.70 -13.85
C PHE A 170 -0.48 5.61 -13.00
N TYR A 171 -1.42 6.00 -12.14
CA TYR A 171 -2.03 5.11 -11.17
C TYR A 171 -3.27 4.37 -11.72
N ALA A 172 -3.14 3.75 -12.90
CA ALA A 172 -4.19 2.92 -13.48
C ALA A 172 -4.60 1.75 -12.56
N ALA A 173 -3.65 1.20 -11.78
CA ALA A 173 -3.94 0.19 -10.76
C ALA A 173 -4.90 0.73 -9.68
N HIS A 174 -4.67 1.93 -9.15
CA HIS A 174 -5.59 2.54 -8.18
C HIS A 174 -6.96 2.88 -8.79
N ARG A 175 -6.99 3.27 -10.08
CA ARG A 175 -8.26 3.45 -10.80
C ARG A 175 -9.06 2.15 -10.86
N ALA A 176 -8.41 1.03 -11.02
CA ALA A 176 -9.05 -0.28 -11.00
C ALA A 176 -9.48 -0.66 -9.57
N ILE A 177 -8.62 -0.50 -8.56
CA ILE A 177 -8.93 -0.74 -7.15
C ILE A 177 -10.19 0.03 -6.73
N ALA A 178 -10.34 1.30 -7.15
CA ALA A 178 -11.54 2.10 -6.85
C ALA A 178 -12.84 1.47 -7.33
N ARG A 179 -12.79 0.59 -8.34
CA ARG A 179 -13.93 -0.09 -8.97
C ARG A 179 -14.06 -1.56 -8.57
N GLU A 180 -13.06 -2.12 -7.89
CA GLU A 180 -13.16 -3.48 -7.35
C GLU A 180 -14.27 -3.57 -6.29
N ASP A 181 -14.92 -4.71 -6.23
CA ASP A 181 -15.82 -5.01 -5.10
C ASP A 181 -15.01 -5.69 -3.99
N VAL A 182 -14.30 -4.86 -3.23
CA VAL A 182 -13.49 -5.29 -2.10
C VAL A 182 -13.99 -4.67 -0.80
N ASP A 183 -13.74 -5.35 0.30
CA ASP A 183 -14.13 -4.94 1.63
C ASP A 183 -13.20 -3.86 2.19
N PHE A 184 -11.89 -3.98 1.90
CA PHE A 184 -10.86 -3.03 2.28
C PHE A 184 -9.63 -3.13 1.35
N VAL A 185 -8.71 -2.19 1.50
CA VAL A 185 -7.42 -2.18 0.80
C VAL A 185 -6.30 -2.21 1.84
N VAL A 186 -5.22 -2.93 1.55
CA VAL A 186 -3.97 -2.90 2.32
C VAL A 186 -2.90 -2.22 1.49
N HIS A 187 -2.18 -1.24 2.07
CA HIS A 187 -1.00 -0.66 1.44
C HIS A 187 0.24 -1.10 2.21
N LEU A 188 1.18 -1.72 1.51
CA LEU A 188 2.30 -2.44 2.09
C LEU A 188 3.61 -1.62 2.15
N GLY A 189 3.53 -0.31 2.01
CA GLY A 189 4.68 0.59 2.07
C GLY A 189 5.04 1.18 0.71
N ASP A 190 6.02 2.11 0.71
CA ASP A 190 6.41 2.91 -0.44
C ASP A 190 5.24 3.69 -1.05
N TYR A 191 4.48 4.32 -0.16
CA TYR A 191 3.39 5.20 -0.58
C TYR A 191 3.90 6.48 -1.22
N ILE A 192 5.08 6.96 -0.81
CA ILE A 192 5.83 8.04 -1.44
C ILE A 192 7.28 7.59 -1.67
N TYR A 193 8.01 8.35 -2.49
CA TYR A 193 9.46 8.22 -2.67
C TYR A 193 10.12 9.56 -2.34
N GLU A 194 11.18 9.52 -1.53
CA GLU A 194 11.83 10.70 -0.95
C GLU A 194 12.77 11.41 -1.92
N HIS A 195 13.36 10.67 -2.87
CA HIS A 195 14.37 11.22 -3.75
C HIS A 195 13.83 12.32 -4.66
N GLY A 196 14.69 13.29 -4.96
CA GLY A 196 14.34 14.43 -5.76
C GLY A 196 14.52 14.22 -7.24
N GLN A 197 13.93 15.14 -7.98
CA GLN A 197 14.17 15.28 -9.40
C GLN A 197 14.66 16.71 -9.67
N VAL A 198 15.92 16.83 -10.07
CA VAL A 198 16.56 18.10 -10.40
C VAL A 198 17.00 18.07 -11.87
N GLY A 199 16.73 19.14 -12.62
CA GLY A 199 17.19 19.26 -14.00
C GLY A 199 16.23 18.73 -15.07
N GLY A 200 14.96 18.52 -14.73
CA GLY A 200 13.91 18.07 -15.66
C GLY A 200 13.57 16.58 -15.54
N VAL A 201 12.59 16.12 -16.30
CA VAL A 201 12.11 14.72 -16.24
C VAL A 201 13.12 13.80 -16.94
N PRO A 202 13.76 12.84 -16.24
CA PRO A 202 14.62 11.84 -16.85
C PRO A 202 13.90 11.05 -17.96
N ALA A 203 14.69 10.45 -18.87
CA ALA A 203 14.14 9.81 -20.06
C ALA A 203 13.24 8.60 -19.78
N ASP A 204 13.42 7.97 -18.65
CA ASP A 204 12.69 6.79 -18.16
C ASP A 204 11.50 7.13 -17.25
N HIS A 205 11.41 8.39 -16.77
CA HIS A 205 10.26 8.84 -15.98
C HIS A 205 9.08 9.21 -16.88
N VAL A 206 7.87 8.98 -16.36
CA VAL A 206 6.59 9.25 -17.02
C VAL A 206 6.03 10.60 -16.57
N ARG A 207 6.22 10.95 -15.29
CA ARG A 207 5.72 12.20 -14.68
C ARG A 207 6.85 12.95 -13.99
N ASP A 208 6.65 14.27 -13.81
CA ASP A 208 7.57 15.12 -13.06
C ASP A 208 7.41 14.86 -11.55
N HIS A 209 8.47 14.43 -10.88
CA HIS A 209 8.47 14.17 -9.44
C HIS A 209 8.55 15.44 -8.60
N GLU A 210 8.79 16.57 -9.23
CA GLU A 210 8.84 17.92 -8.67
C GLU A 210 9.70 18.10 -7.40
N GLY A 211 10.69 18.95 -7.49
CA GLY A 211 11.53 19.37 -6.36
C GLY A 211 12.68 18.42 -6.02
N GLY A 212 13.38 18.76 -4.95
CA GLY A 212 14.52 18.03 -4.42
C GLY A 212 14.15 16.83 -3.54
N GLU A 213 15.18 16.21 -2.97
CA GLU A 213 15.02 15.18 -1.95
C GLU A 213 14.28 15.75 -0.72
N THR A 214 13.43 14.94 -0.11
CA THR A 214 12.69 15.33 1.09
C THR A 214 13.57 15.27 2.33
N LEU A 215 13.72 16.39 3.02
CA LEU A 215 14.56 16.50 4.23
C LEU A 215 13.81 17.11 5.41
N THR A 216 12.84 17.97 5.13
CA THR A 216 12.07 18.71 6.14
C THR A 216 10.61 18.29 6.16
N LEU A 217 9.88 18.64 7.21
CA LEU A 217 8.44 18.41 7.29
C LEU A 217 7.67 19.05 6.11
N ALA A 218 8.09 20.23 5.67
CA ALA A 218 7.49 20.89 4.51
C ALA A 218 7.71 20.09 3.21
N ASP A 219 8.92 19.53 3.04
CA ASP A 219 9.21 18.69 1.86
C ASP A 219 8.36 17.42 1.86
N TYR A 220 8.26 16.70 2.98
CA TYR A 220 7.44 15.50 3.11
C TYR A 220 5.95 15.81 2.93
N ARG A 221 5.43 16.91 3.51
CA ARG A 221 4.05 17.36 3.30
C ARG A 221 3.75 17.61 1.82
N ARG A 222 4.67 18.29 1.12
CA ARG A 222 4.57 18.55 -0.31
C ARG A 222 4.63 17.26 -1.13
N ARG A 223 5.52 16.32 -0.77
CA ARG A 223 5.66 15.04 -1.44
C ARG A 223 4.38 14.20 -1.29
N HIS A 224 3.84 14.08 -0.10
CA HIS A 224 2.54 13.42 0.10
C HIS A 224 1.42 14.11 -0.69
N ALA A 225 1.40 15.44 -0.73
CA ALA A 225 0.40 16.18 -1.49
C ALA A 225 0.53 15.96 -3.03
N LEU A 226 1.75 15.80 -3.54
CA LEU A 226 1.99 15.46 -4.94
C LEU A 226 1.35 14.10 -5.29
N TYR A 227 1.60 13.08 -4.48
CA TYR A 227 1.06 11.73 -4.68
C TYR A 227 -0.46 11.69 -4.51
N LYS A 228 -0.99 12.25 -3.41
CA LYS A 228 -2.44 12.35 -3.17
C LYS A 228 -3.15 13.30 -4.15
N GLY A 229 -2.43 14.13 -4.86
CA GLY A 229 -2.94 14.92 -5.97
C GLY A 229 -3.38 14.08 -7.18
N ASP A 230 -2.97 12.80 -7.27
CA ASP A 230 -3.44 11.89 -8.32
C ASP A 230 -4.92 11.52 -8.11
N ARG A 231 -5.71 11.69 -9.17
CA ARG A 231 -7.16 11.44 -9.13
C ARG A 231 -7.50 9.99 -8.82
N SER A 232 -6.81 9.04 -9.45
CA SER A 232 -7.09 7.61 -9.31
C SER A 232 -6.81 7.12 -7.88
N LEU A 233 -5.74 7.64 -7.26
CA LEU A 233 -5.43 7.35 -5.86
C LEU A 233 -6.49 7.93 -4.91
N ARG A 234 -6.96 9.17 -5.15
CA ARG A 234 -8.05 9.77 -4.38
C ARG A 234 -9.37 9.00 -4.55
N GLU A 235 -9.67 8.51 -5.75
CA GLU A 235 -10.84 7.66 -6.00
C GLU A 235 -10.77 6.35 -5.21
N ALA A 236 -9.61 5.70 -5.20
CA ALA A 236 -9.41 4.46 -4.44
C ALA A 236 -9.55 4.67 -2.92
N HIS A 237 -8.98 5.77 -2.39
CA HIS A 237 -9.16 6.13 -0.99
C HIS A 237 -10.60 6.45 -0.62
N ALA A 238 -11.32 7.14 -1.48
CA ALA A 238 -12.73 7.47 -1.24
C ALA A 238 -13.67 6.26 -1.39
N ALA A 239 -13.26 5.21 -2.11
CA ALA A 239 -14.08 4.05 -2.40
C ALA A 239 -14.05 2.97 -1.31
N HIS A 240 -12.96 2.85 -0.55
CA HIS A 240 -12.74 1.75 0.39
C HIS A 240 -12.06 2.22 1.68
N PRO A 241 -12.24 1.52 2.81
CA PRO A 241 -11.38 1.70 3.98
C PRO A 241 -10.02 1.03 3.76
N TRP A 242 -8.96 1.62 4.33
CA TRP A 242 -7.57 1.20 4.13
C TRP A 242 -6.91 0.76 5.43
N PHE A 243 -6.06 -0.26 5.32
CA PHE A 243 -5.00 -0.56 6.27
C PHE A 243 -3.66 -0.19 5.63
N LEU A 244 -2.81 0.50 6.37
CA LEU A 244 -1.53 0.97 5.82
C LEU A 244 -0.40 0.61 6.77
N THR A 245 0.73 0.25 6.20
CA THR A 245 2.05 0.29 6.83
C THR A 245 2.96 1.17 6.00
N TRP A 246 4.11 1.51 6.52
CA TRP A 246 5.19 2.14 5.75
C TRP A 246 6.28 1.13 5.40
N ASP A 247 7.16 1.54 4.46
CA ASP A 247 8.44 0.92 4.25
C ASP A 247 9.55 2.00 4.37
N ASP A 248 10.63 1.92 3.63
CA ASP A 248 11.77 2.83 3.80
C ASP A 248 11.57 4.16 3.08
N HIS A 249 11.01 4.18 1.89
CA HIS A 249 10.86 5.38 1.07
C HIS A 249 9.92 6.44 1.67
N GLU A 250 9.12 6.09 2.67
CA GLU A 250 8.41 7.08 3.47
C GLU A 250 9.37 7.99 4.26
N VAL A 251 10.62 7.55 4.48
CA VAL A 251 11.70 8.31 5.13
C VAL A 251 12.90 8.45 4.20
N VAL A 252 13.66 7.37 3.96
CA VAL A 252 14.80 7.30 3.04
C VAL A 252 15.20 5.84 2.80
N ASN A 253 15.57 5.54 1.55
CA ASN A 253 15.96 4.20 1.12
C ASN A 253 16.85 3.45 2.13
N ASP A 254 16.50 2.20 2.43
CA ASP A 254 17.20 1.24 3.28
C ASP A 254 17.52 1.72 4.71
N TYR A 255 16.75 2.67 5.28
CA TYR A 255 17.07 3.19 6.60
C TYR A 255 16.90 2.16 7.73
N SER A 256 17.74 2.29 8.74
CA SER A 256 17.64 1.57 10.01
C SER A 256 17.01 2.51 11.06
N GLY A 257 15.88 2.10 11.64
CA GLY A 257 15.11 2.94 12.56
C GLY A 257 15.88 3.40 13.79
N THR A 258 16.87 2.63 14.24
CA THR A 258 17.65 2.90 15.45
C THR A 258 18.98 3.60 15.18
N GLY A 259 19.34 3.85 13.92
CA GLY A 259 20.64 4.43 13.51
C GLY A 259 20.58 5.91 13.15
N GLY A 260 21.69 6.44 12.61
CA GLY A 260 21.74 7.65 11.78
C GLY A 260 22.07 8.99 12.45
N GLY A 261 22.17 9.07 13.76
CA GLY A 261 22.50 10.33 14.47
C GLY A 261 21.41 11.44 14.40
N ALA A 262 21.70 12.59 15.00
CA ALA A 262 20.70 13.67 15.19
C ALA A 262 20.06 14.22 13.90
N PRO A 263 20.77 14.42 12.78
CA PRO A 263 20.15 14.89 11.54
C PRO A 263 19.14 13.88 10.99
N PHE A 264 19.45 12.59 11.02
CA PHE A 264 18.55 11.54 10.58
C PHE A 264 17.32 11.42 11.47
N VAL A 265 17.49 11.45 12.80
CA VAL A 265 16.37 11.44 13.76
C VAL A 265 15.39 12.58 13.50
N LYS A 266 15.89 13.78 13.19
CA LYS A 266 15.05 14.92 12.82
C LYS A 266 14.31 14.70 11.52
N ARG A 267 14.99 14.15 10.50
CA ARG A 267 14.38 13.79 9.20
C ARG A 267 13.28 12.75 9.39
N ARG A 268 13.57 11.67 10.10
CA ARG A 268 12.62 10.60 10.41
C ARG A 268 11.38 11.13 11.13
N ALA A 269 11.55 11.97 12.14
CA ALA A 269 10.44 12.60 12.85
C ALA A 269 9.54 13.42 11.92
N ALA A 270 10.14 14.20 11.02
CA ALA A 270 9.41 14.97 10.01
C ALA A 270 8.64 14.07 9.02
N ALA A 271 9.25 12.99 8.59
CA ALA A 271 8.64 11.98 7.70
C ALA A 271 7.45 11.29 8.38
N TYR A 272 7.60 10.81 9.60
CA TYR A 272 6.54 10.14 10.37
C TYR A 272 5.37 11.08 10.66
N GLN A 273 5.65 12.35 11.01
CA GLN A 273 4.59 13.34 11.16
C GLN A 273 3.83 13.55 9.84
N ALA A 274 4.53 13.74 8.72
CA ALA A 274 3.89 13.95 7.44
C ALA A 274 3.09 12.72 6.99
N TRP A 275 3.58 11.50 7.27
CA TRP A 275 2.85 10.26 7.02
C TRP A 275 1.55 10.21 7.84
N TYR A 276 1.63 10.46 9.15
CA TYR A 276 0.43 10.54 9.99
C TYR A 276 -0.58 11.55 9.45
N GLU A 277 -0.14 12.77 9.12
CA GLU A 277 -0.99 13.84 8.60
C GLU A 277 -1.72 13.46 7.30
N ASN A 278 -1.20 12.50 6.54
CA ASN A 278 -1.72 12.14 5.23
C ASN A 278 -2.40 10.76 5.17
N MET A 279 -2.31 9.95 6.21
CA MET A 279 -2.86 8.58 6.21
C MET A 279 -4.06 8.44 7.13
N PRO A 280 -5.10 7.68 6.72
CA PRO A 280 -6.24 7.36 7.57
C PRO A 280 -5.87 6.29 8.60
N HIS A 281 -4.93 6.59 9.51
CA HIS A 281 -4.40 5.69 10.51
C HIS A 281 -4.89 6.06 11.91
N ARG A 282 -5.42 5.08 12.67
CA ARG A 282 -6.06 5.32 13.97
C ARG A 282 -5.05 5.43 15.11
N ASP A 283 -4.13 4.49 15.18
CA ASP A 283 -3.34 4.24 16.39
C ASP A 283 -2.06 5.11 16.47
N ALA A 284 -1.65 5.71 15.34
CA ALA A 284 -0.52 6.62 15.27
C ALA A 284 -0.84 8.05 15.78
N GLY A 285 -1.77 8.22 16.68
CA GLY A 285 -2.27 9.55 17.10
C GLY A 285 -1.19 10.62 17.29
N ALA A 286 -1.57 11.88 17.15
CA ALA A 286 -0.65 13.03 17.23
C ALA A 286 0.22 13.06 18.51
N THR A 287 -0.27 12.45 19.58
CA THR A 287 0.46 12.33 20.86
C THR A 287 1.56 11.26 20.84
N ALA A 288 1.58 10.37 19.86
CA ALA A 288 2.62 9.35 19.69
C ALA A 288 3.82 9.84 18.85
N LEU A 289 3.71 11.01 18.21
CA LEU A 289 4.81 11.60 17.47
C LEU A 289 5.96 12.03 18.41
N PRO A 290 7.23 11.87 18.02
CA PRO A 290 7.71 11.51 16.69
C PRO A 290 7.92 10.00 16.45
N ASP A 291 7.57 9.12 17.35
CA ASP A 291 7.76 7.67 17.25
C ASP A 291 6.41 6.94 17.37
N PRO A 292 5.53 7.03 16.35
CA PRO A 292 4.22 6.39 16.37
C PRO A 292 4.34 4.88 16.27
N GLU A 293 3.50 4.16 17.03
CA GLU A 293 3.40 2.71 16.96
C GLU A 293 2.32 2.33 15.93
N ILE A 294 2.73 1.74 14.80
CA ILE A 294 1.80 1.41 13.71
C ILE A 294 1.46 -0.07 13.60
N HIS A 295 2.22 -0.96 14.24
CA HIS A 295 1.92 -2.38 14.23
C HIS A 295 0.64 -2.67 15.01
N ARG A 296 -0.22 -3.48 14.43
CA ARG A 296 -1.54 -3.76 14.99
C ARG A 296 -2.17 -5.02 14.42
N THR A 297 -3.16 -5.58 15.11
CA THR A 297 -3.99 -6.67 14.63
C THR A 297 -5.44 -6.21 14.53
N ARG A 298 -6.11 -6.61 13.46
CA ARG A 298 -7.54 -6.35 13.21
C ARG A 298 -8.22 -7.62 12.75
N ARG A 299 -9.46 -7.80 13.16
CA ARG A 299 -10.26 -8.97 12.78
C ARG A 299 -11.36 -8.61 11.81
N TRP A 300 -11.59 -9.51 10.88
CA TRP A 300 -12.73 -9.48 9.96
C TRP A 300 -13.65 -10.66 10.29
N GLY A 301 -14.53 -10.42 11.27
CA GLY A 301 -15.34 -11.47 11.87
C GLY A 301 -14.50 -12.56 12.53
N ASP A 302 -14.94 -13.81 12.34
CA ASP A 302 -14.24 -15.02 12.74
C ASP A 302 -13.39 -15.64 11.61
N LEU A 303 -13.35 -14.99 10.43
CA LEU A 303 -12.73 -15.55 9.23
C LEU A 303 -11.26 -15.17 9.07
N LEU A 304 -10.90 -13.92 9.36
CA LEU A 304 -9.56 -13.40 9.07
C LEU A 304 -9.05 -12.51 10.19
N GLU A 305 -7.80 -12.70 10.54
CA GLU A 305 -7.01 -11.82 11.41
C GLU A 305 -5.88 -11.20 10.58
N LEU A 306 -5.93 -9.87 10.38
CA LEU A 306 -4.90 -9.10 9.69
C LEU A 306 -3.95 -8.51 10.73
N THR A 307 -2.69 -8.90 10.68
CA THR A 307 -1.59 -8.36 11.48
C THR A 307 -0.71 -7.48 10.60
N VAL A 308 -0.74 -6.19 10.85
CA VAL A 308 0.10 -5.19 10.17
C VAL A 308 1.38 -5.03 10.94
N LEU A 309 2.54 -5.24 10.29
CA LEU A 309 3.87 -5.14 10.88
C LEU A 309 4.54 -3.81 10.55
N ASP A 310 5.39 -3.35 11.46
CA ASP A 310 6.34 -2.25 11.26
C ASP A 310 7.75 -2.83 11.15
N LEU A 311 8.33 -2.82 9.97
CA LEU A 311 9.62 -3.45 9.73
C LEU A 311 10.76 -2.42 9.60
N ARG A 312 10.49 -1.15 9.90
CA ARG A 312 11.47 -0.07 9.74
C ARG A 312 11.81 0.67 11.03
N SER A 313 10.81 1.03 11.85
CA SER A 313 11.02 1.96 12.98
C SER A 313 11.93 1.41 14.06
N HIS A 314 11.93 0.09 14.26
CA HIS A 314 12.61 -0.57 15.36
C HIS A 314 13.79 -1.43 14.92
N ARG A 315 14.07 -1.48 13.62
CA ARG A 315 15.12 -2.36 13.10
C ARG A 315 16.51 -1.82 13.41
N SER A 316 17.42 -2.74 13.73
CA SER A 316 18.84 -2.49 13.83
C SER A 316 19.49 -2.39 12.45
N ALA A 317 20.79 -2.15 12.41
CA ALA A 317 21.57 -2.40 11.20
C ALA A 317 21.49 -3.89 10.78
N GLN A 318 21.63 -4.13 9.49
CA GLN A 318 21.57 -5.45 8.87
C GLN A 318 22.80 -6.30 9.21
N ASN A 319 22.68 -7.61 9.06
CA ASN A 319 23.79 -8.57 9.19
C ASN A 319 24.52 -8.56 10.56
N LEU A 320 23.85 -8.09 11.60
CA LEU A 320 24.36 -8.21 12.96
C LEU A 320 23.95 -9.57 13.54
N PRO A 321 24.83 -10.23 14.35
CA PRO A 321 24.50 -11.51 15.00
C PRO A 321 23.20 -11.46 15.81
N ASP A 322 22.98 -10.35 16.55
CA ASP A 322 21.79 -10.11 17.35
C ASP A 322 20.89 -9.03 16.73
N GLY A 323 20.94 -8.91 15.40
CA GLY A 323 20.13 -7.95 14.64
C GLY A 323 18.64 -8.22 14.80
N THR A 324 17.86 -7.15 14.92
CA THR A 324 16.39 -7.22 15.00
C THR A 324 15.74 -6.37 13.93
N ILE A 325 14.70 -6.89 13.33
CA ILE A 325 13.84 -6.15 12.39
C ILE A 325 12.56 -5.66 13.07
N LEU A 326 12.05 -6.44 14.03
CA LEU A 326 10.83 -6.15 14.78
C LEU A 326 11.06 -5.29 16.03
N GLY A 327 12.26 -5.32 16.56
CA GLY A 327 12.52 -4.86 17.92
C GLY A 327 11.87 -5.76 18.98
N ALA A 328 12.34 -5.68 20.21
CA ALA A 328 11.93 -6.61 21.28
C ALA A 328 10.42 -6.52 21.60
N ARG A 329 9.85 -5.31 21.57
CA ARG A 329 8.43 -5.08 21.92
C ARG A 329 7.48 -5.68 20.90
N GLN A 330 7.67 -5.37 19.61
CA GLN A 330 6.84 -5.90 18.53
C GLN A 330 7.03 -7.42 18.39
N LYS A 331 8.27 -7.94 18.47
CA LYS A 331 8.54 -9.38 18.43
C LYS A 331 7.78 -10.13 19.53
N SER A 332 7.85 -9.63 20.76
CA SER A 332 7.11 -10.24 21.87
C SER A 332 5.60 -10.16 21.69
N TRP A 333 5.10 -9.05 21.15
CA TRP A 333 3.68 -8.87 20.83
C TRP A 333 3.24 -9.83 19.73
N LEU A 334 4.01 -9.96 18.64
CA LEU A 334 3.71 -10.86 17.52
C LEU A 334 3.64 -12.33 17.99
N LYS A 335 4.62 -12.78 18.80
CA LYS A 335 4.61 -14.13 19.37
C LYS A 335 3.36 -14.39 20.23
N ARG A 336 2.98 -13.43 21.09
CA ARG A 336 1.74 -13.57 21.88
C ARG A 336 0.48 -13.60 21.01
N ASN A 337 0.46 -12.93 19.86
CA ASN A 337 -0.66 -13.01 18.94
C ASN A 337 -0.73 -14.40 18.30
N VAL A 338 0.40 -14.95 17.89
CA VAL A 338 0.50 -16.33 17.38
C VAL A 338 0.01 -17.34 18.42
N ASP A 339 0.42 -17.21 19.69
CA ASP A 339 0.00 -18.12 20.78
C ASP A 339 -1.50 -18.06 21.09
N ARG A 340 -2.17 -16.95 20.76
CA ARG A 340 -3.61 -16.75 21.00
C ARG A 340 -4.43 -16.93 19.72
N ALA A 341 -3.78 -17.38 18.67
CA ALA A 341 -4.38 -17.48 17.35
C ALA A 341 -5.68 -18.30 17.41
N PRO A 342 -6.82 -17.72 17.05
CA PRO A 342 -8.06 -18.46 16.89
C PRO A 342 -8.00 -19.33 15.64
N ASP A 343 -8.94 -20.23 15.50
CA ASP A 343 -9.16 -21.02 14.29
C ASP A 343 -9.67 -20.13 13.13
N THR A 344 -8.77 -19.34 12.54
CA THR A 344 -9.05 -18.33 11.49
C THR A 344 -7.84 -18.19 10.56
N TRP A 345 -8.01 -17.54 9.41
CA TRP A 345 -6.87 -17.18 8.55
C TRP A 345 -6.04 -16.08 9.20
N HIS A 346 -4.72 -16.30 9.29
CA HIS A 346 -3.75 -15.30 9.75
C HIS A 346 -3.04 -14.68 8.58
N VAL A 347 -3.25 -13.38 8.38
CA VAL A 347 -2.60 -12.61 7.30
C VAL A 347 -1.63 -11.60 7.91
N TRP A 348 -0.35 -11.73 7.61
CA TRP A 348 0.64 -10.72 7.96
C TRP A 348 0.84 -9.76 6.78
N ALA A 349 0.52 -8.50 6.97
CA ALA A 349 0.86 -7.41 6.07
C ALA A 349 2.29 -6.95 6.40
N ASN A 350 3.20 -7.33 5.55
CA ASN A 350 4.64 -7.27 5.70
C ASN A 350 5.23 -6.41 4.57
N SER A 351 5.99 -5.37 4.88
CA SER A 351 6.45 -4.45 3.84
C SER A 351 7.57 -5.03 2.98
N ILE A 352 8.43 -5.89 3.52
CA ILE A 352 9.60 -6.46 2.85
C ILE A 352 9.58 -8.00 2.88
N MET A 353 10.25 -8.67 1.94
CA MET A 353 10.21 -10.11 1.76
C MET A 353 10.70 -10.88 3.00
N LEU A 354 9.84 -11.79 3.48
CA LEU A 354 10.13 -12.69 4.60
C LEU A 354 10.94 -13.91 4.15
N SER A 355 10.62 -14.46 2.99
CA SER A 355 11.27 -15.63 2.41
C SER A 355 12.72 -15.33 2.02
N GLN A 356 13.56 -16.35 2.10
CA GLN A 356 14.94 -16.24 1.63
C GLN A 356 14.98 -16.07 0.11
N LEU A 357 15.89 -15.22 -0.38
CA LEU A 357 16.16 -15.14 -1.81
C LEU A 357 17.64 -15.12 -2.14
N ARG A 358 18.10 -16.16 -2.82
CA ARG A 358 19.44 -16.28 -3.41
C ARG A 358 19.34 -16.12 -4.92
N GLY A 359 20.23 -15.34 -5.51
CA GLY A 359 20.23 -15.08 -6.96
C GLY A 359 20.64 -16.29 -7.81
N ARG A 360 21.40 -17.25 -7.24
CA ARG A 360 21.89 -18.46 -7.90
C ARG A 360 22.27 -19.52 -6.89
N PRO A 361 22.31 -20.80 -7.27
CA PRO A 361 22.75 -21.89 -6.39
C PRO A 361 24.14 -21.64 -5.81
N GLY A 362 24.28 -21.82 -4.49
CA GLY A 362 25.51 -21.54 -3.75
C GLY A 362 25.90 -20.07 -3.64
N GLY A 363 25.06 -19.14 -4.11
CA GLY A 363 25.26 -17.70 -4.00
C GLY A 363 24.87 -17.14 -2.63
N SER A 364 25.26 -15.89 -2.37
CA SER A 364 24.78 -15.12 -1.21
C SER A 364 23.32 -14.70 -1.38
N HIS A 365 22.69 -14.25 -0.29
CA HIS A 365 21.40 -13.57 -0.33
C HIS A 365 21.48 -12.35 -1.27
N MET A 366 20.38 -12.08 -1.99
CA MET A 366 20.37 -10.99 -2.98
C MET A 366 20.38 -9.62 -2.30
N PHE A 367 19.53 -9.45 -1.30
CA PHE A 367 19.43 -8.20 -0.55
C PHE A 367 19.29 -8.47 0.94
N THR A 368 20.11 -7.81 1.72
CA THR A 368 20.08 -7.92 3.18
C THR A 368 19.22 -6.84 3.84
N ASP A 369 18.62 -5.97 3.03
CA ASP A 369 17.58 -5.06 3.51
C ASP A 369 16.26 -5.79 3.81
N GLN A 370 16.08 -6.96 3.26
CA GLN A 370 15.00 -7.90 3.52
C GLN A 370 15.24 -8.67 4.84
N TRP A 371 14.34 -9.59 5.19
CA TRP A 371 14.54 -10.50 6.32
C TRP A 371 15.83 -11.36 6.20
N ASP A 372 16.42 -11.43 5.02
CA ASP A 372 17.71 -12.05 4.78
C ASP A 372 18.89 -11.34 5.51
N GLY A 373 18.71 -10.10 5.95
CA GLY A 373 19.64 -9.41 6.83
C GLY A 373 19.45 -9.70 8.32
N PHE A 374 18.42 -10.48 8.70
CA PHE A 374 18.00 -10.74 10.09
C PHE A 374 17.70 -12.24 10.32
N LEU A 375 18.62 -13.11 9.87
CA LEU A 375 18.40 -14.55 9.79
C LEU A 375 18.05 -15.20 11.14
N ALA A 376 18.70 -14.76 12.24
CA ALA A 376 18.46 -15.30 13.57
C ALA A 376 17.03 -14.99 14.03
N GLU A 377 16.58 -13.75 13.86
CA GLU A 377 15.22 -13.36 14.27
C GLU A 377 14.16 -13.99 13.36
N ARG A 378 14.38 -14.07 12.04
CA ARG A 378 13.50 -14.80 11.13
C ARG A 378 13.30 -16.24 11.59
N LYS A 379 14.40 -16.95 11.82
CA LYS A 379 14.35 -18.34 12.29
C LYS A 379 13.65 -18.46 13.64
N GLU A 380 13.90 -17.56 14.58
CA GLU A 380 13.24 -17.51 15.89
C GLU A 380 11.71 -17.36 15.74
N VAL A 381 11.27 -16.38 14.92
CA VAL A 381 9.85 -16.09 14.72
C VAL A 381 9.14 -17.24 14.02
N LEU A 382 9.71 -17.77 12.94
CA LEU A 382 9.10 -18.86 12.17
C LEU A 382 9.13 -20.21 12.91
N SER A 383 10.16 -20.46 13.73
CA SER A 383 10.17 -21.62 14.63
C SER A 383 9.08 -21.51 15.72
N HIS A 384 8.80 -20.30 16.19
CA HIS A 384 7.70 -20.07 17.12
C HIS A 384 6.33 -20.31 16.45
N VAL A 385 6.14 -19.84 15.21
CA VAL A 385 4.94 -20.14 14.41
C VAL A 385 4.76 -21.65 14.28
N HIS A 386 5.80 -22.37 13.89
CA HIS A 386 5.75 -23.83 13.79
C HIS A 386 5.38 -24.49 15.14
N GLY A 387 6.03 -24.06 16.22
CA GLY A 387 5.81 -24.63 17.57
C GLY A 387 4.43 -24.33 18.14
N SER A 388 3.75 -23.28 17.70
CA SER A 388 2.38 -22.94 18.12
C SER A 388 1.30 -23.77 17.45
N GLY A 389 1.62 -24.49 16.36
CA GLY A 389 0.66 -25.24 15.57
C GLY A 389 -0.22 -24.35 14.66
N LEU A 390 0.16 -23.11 14.41
CA LEU A 390 -0.52 -22.24 13.47
C LEU A 390 -0.33 -22.76 12.03
N GLU A 391 -1.42 -23.13 11.37
CA GLU A 391 -1.38 -23.79 10.04
C GLU A 391 -1.78 -22.90 8.87
N ASP A 392 -2.56 -21.83 9.14
CA ASP A 392 -3.18 -21.00 8.10
C ASP A 392 -2.53 -19.60 7.99
N LEU A 393 -1.18 -19.55 8.04
CA LEU A 393 -0.42 -18.31 7.88
C LEU A 393 -0.24 -17.96 6.40
N VAL A 394 -0.67 -16.76 6.06
CA VAL A 394 -0.38 -16.11 4.78
C VAL A 394 0.36 -14.80 5.03
N VAL A 395 1.44 -14.55 4.33
CA VAL A 395 2.17 -13.29 4.34
C VAL A 395 1.96 -12.58 3.02
N ILE A 396 1.55 -11.32 3.06
CA ILE A 396 1.43 -10.45 1.88
C ILE A 396 2.50 -9.38 1.96
N THR A 397 3.26 -9.18 0.88
CA THR A 397 4.52 -8.45 0.89
C THR A 397 4.63 -7.46 -0.27
N GLY A 398 5.40 -6.37 -0.07
CA GLY A 398 5.75 -5.35 -1.06
C GLY A 398 7.23 -5.34 -1.44
N ASP A 399 7.79 -4.14 -1.67
CA ASP A 399 9.19 -3.75 -1.85
C ASP A 399 9.88 -4.26 -3.14
N TRP A 400 9.73 -5.52 -3.50
CA TRP A 400 10.50 -6.16 -4.59
C TRP A 400 10.14 -5.69 -6.01
N HIS A 401 9.09 -4.93 -6.18
CA HIS A 401 8.58 -4.50 -7.50
C HIS A 401 8.31 -5.65 -8.49
N SER A 402 8.21 -6.86 -7.97
CA SER A 402 8.05 -8.11 -8.72
C SER A 402 7.16 -9.07 -7.94
N ALA A 403 6.45 -9.95 -8.62
CA ALA A 403 5.64 -10.96 -7.96
C ALA A 403 6.43 -12.23 -7.68
N PHE A 404 6.32 -12.69 -6.43
CA PHE A 404 6.82 -14.00 -6.01
C PHE A 404 5.73 -14.76 -5.27
N VAL A 405 5.83 -16.07 -5.32
CA VAL A 405 5.05 -16.99 -4.47
C VAL A 405 5.99 -17.99 -3.83
N ASP A 406 6.01 -18.02 -2.51
CA ASP A 406 6.95 -18.80 -1.74
C ASP A 406 6.26 -19.64 -0.65
N ASP A 407 6.79 -20.84 -0.40
CA ASP A 407 6.49 -21.58 0.82
C ASP A 407 7.41 -21.08 1.96
N ILE A 408 6.81 -20.61 3.05
CA ILE A 408 7.55 -20.14 4.22
C ILE A 408 8.00 -21.32 5.07
N ARG A 409 9.30 -21.31 5.49
CA ARG A 409 9.92 -22.35 6.28
C ARG A 409 10.74 -21.75 7.43
N PRO A 410 10.78 -22.37 8.61
CA PRO A 410 11.68 -21.96 9.70
C PRO A 410 13.16 -21.95 9.30
N ASP A 411 13.57 -22.89 8.45
CA ASP A 411 14.91 -22.98 7.90
C ASP A 411 14.83 -23.19 6.39
N PHE A 412 15.20 -22.17 5.62
CA PHE A 412 15.13 -22.20 4.15
C PHE A 412 16.30 -22.98 3.51
N ASP A 413 17.38 -23.21 4.26
CA ASP A 413 18.53 -24.01 3.79
C ASP A 413 18.32 -25.51 4.04
N ASP A 414 17.36 -25.87 4.88
CA ASP A 414 16.94 -27.26 5.11
C ASP A 414 15.64 -27.56 4.33
N THR A 415 15.77 -28.31 3.24
CA THR A 415 14.61 -28.70 2.42
C THR A 415 13.62 -29.62 3.16
N SER A 416 14.04 -30.25 4.28
CA SER A 416 13.16 -31.05 5.15
C SER A 416 12.43 -30.19 6.19
N SER A 417 12.79 -28.91 6.36
CA SER A 417 12.11 -27.96 7.23
C SER A 417 10.63 -27.84 6.82
N PRO A 418 9.68 -27.91 7.78
CA PRO A 418 8.25 -27.89 7.46
C PRO A 418 7.83 -26.57 6.81
N VAL A 419 6.81 -26.64 5.96
CA VAL A 419 6.13 -25.44 5.47
C VAL A 419 5.18 -24.95 6.56
N VAL A 420 5.34 -23.68 6.98
CA VAL A 420 4.54 -23.06 8.04
C VAL A 420 3.61 -21.97 7.53
N GLY A 421 3.66 -21.64 6.25
CA GLY A 421 2.83 -20.62 5.62
C GLY A 421 3.16 -20.42 4.15
N THR A 422 2.50 -19.45 3.54
CA THR A 422 2.74 -19.02 2.17
C THR A 422 2.96 -17.52 2.13
N GLU A 423 3.95 -17.05 1.35
CA GLU A 423 4.16 -15.64 1.07
C GLU A 423 3.76 -15.30 -0.36
N PHE A 424 3.03 -14.20 -0.51
CA PHE A 424 2.70 -13.57 -1.79
C PHE A 424 3.33 -12.18 -1.82
N THR A 425 4.40 -12.02 -2.59
CA THR A 425 4.98 -10.71 -2.88
C THR A 425 4.28 -10.13 -4.10
N ALA A 426 3.67 -8.95 -3.94
CA ALA A 426 2.87 -8.33 -4.98
C ALA A 426 3.72 -7.48 -5.94
N HIS A 427 3.25 -7.35 -7.18
CA HIS A 427 3.80 -6.38 -8.12
C HIS A 427 3.68 -4.95 -7.56
N SER A 428 4.62 -4.08 -7.92
CA SER A 428 4.50 -2.64 -7.66
C SER A 428 3.36 -2.01 -8.47
N VAL A 429 2.77 -0.95 -7.93
CA VAL A 429 1.81 -0.12 -8.68
C VAL A 429 2.48 0.53 -9.89
N THR A 430 3.67 1.12 -9.69
CA THR A 430 4.41 1.82 -10.76
C THR A 430 5.92 1.72 -10.65
N SER A 431 6.48 1.47 -9.46
CA SER A 431 7.93 1.50 -9.24
C SER A 431 8.65 0.47 -10.10
N GLY A 432 9.72 0.93 -10.76
CA GLY A 432 10.46 0.11 -11.72
C GLY A 432 11.14 -1.10 -11.08
N ALA A 433 11.06 -2.25 -11.75
CA ALA A 433 11.75 -3.48 -11.41
C ALA A 433 12.98 -3.68 -12.30
N TYR A 434 13.60 -4.83 -12.22
CA TYR A 434 14.69 -5.22 -13.12
C TYR A 434 14.23 -5.29 -14.58
N SER A 435 15.19 -5.17 -15.51
CA SER A 435 14.88 -5.26 -16.94
C SER A 435 14.32 -6.64 -17.31
N ALA A 436 13.54 -6.70 -18.39
CA ALA A 436 12.99 -7.96 -18.90
C ALA A 436 14.10 -8.99 -19.21
N ASP A 437 15.24 -8.54 -19.73
CA ASP A 437 16.39 -9.39 -20.03
C ASP A 437 17.02 -9.97 -18.76
N TRP A 438 17.17 -9.14 -17.73
CA TRP A 438 17.67 -9.59 -16.45
C TRP A 438 16.74 -10.64 -15.82
N ASN A 439 15.44 -10.36 -15.78
CA ASN A 439 14.43 -11.26 -15.22
C ASN A 439 14.40 -12.61 -15.94
N ARG A 440 14.44 -12.60 -17.28
CA ARG A 440 14.46 -13.81 -18.09
C ARG A 440 15.73 -14.67 -17.85
N THR A 441 16.86 -14.02 -17.67
CA THR A 441 18.15 -14.70 -17.42
C THR A 441 18.24 -15.22 -16.00
N ASN A 442 17.83 -14.44 -15.01
CA ASN A 442 18.04 -14.75 -13.59
C ASN A 442 16.87 -15.49 -12.94
N GLY A 443 15.66 -15.41 -13.47
CA GLY A 443 14.50 -16.13 -12.92
C GLY A 443 14.76 -17.64 -12.73
N PRO A 444 15.23 -18.37 -13.75
CA PRO A 444 15.58 -19.79 -13.61
C PRO A 444 16.68 -20.07 -12.61
N LEU A 445 17.67 -19.15 -12.47
CA LEU A 445 18.74 -19.29 -11.49
C LEU A 445 18.23 -19.10 -10.07
N MET A 446 17.36 -18.11 -9.86
CA MET A 446 16.68 -17.89 -8.58
C MET A 446 15.81 -19.11 -8.21
N GLY A 447 15.02 -19.63 -9.18
CA GLY A 447 14.21 -20.82 -8.96
C GLY A 447 15.01 -22.04 -8.57
N ALA A 448 16.18 -22.23 -9.18
CA ALA A 448 17.10 -23.33 -8.85
C ALA A 448 17.77 -23.15 -7.48
N ALA A 449 17.99 -21.89 -7.07
CA ALA A 449 18.65 -21.55 -5.80
C ALA A 449 17.71 -21.62 -4.58
N ASN A 450 16.39 -21.48 -4.79
CA ASN A 450 15.39 -21.33 -3.75
C ASN A 450 14.32 -22.42 -3.87
N PRO A 451 14.49 -23.60 -3.23
CA PRO A 451 13.54 -24.71 -3.34
C PRO A 451 12.11 -24.38 -2.89
N HIS A 452 11.92 -23.37 -2.07
CA HIS A 452 10.63 -22.87 -1.58
C HIS A 452 9.92 -21.94 -2.58
N LEU A 453 10.66 -21.31 -3.50
CA LEU A 453 10.10 -20.44 -4.53
C LEU A 453 9.25 -21.26 -5.51
N LYS A 454 8.03 -20.82 -5.78
CA LYS A 454 7.06 -21.47 -6.70
C LYS A 454 6.84 -20.70 -7.98
N TYR A 455 6.91 -19.37 -7.89
CA TYR A 455 6.59 -18.49 -9.01
C TYR A 455 7.39 -17.20 -8.92
N PHE A 456 7.83 -16.68 -10.07
CA PHE A 456 8.45 -15.38 -10.22
C PHE A 456 8.02 -14.71 -11.52
N GLU A 457 7.54 -13.47 -11.41
CA GLU A 457 7.26 -12.55 -12.51
C GLU A 457 7.70 -11.13 -12.16
N GLY A 458 8.66 -10.56 -12.89
CA GLY A 458 9.30 -9.28 -12.59
C GLY A 458 9.07 -8.16 -13.62
N ASN A 459 8.20 -8.36 -14.62
CA ASN A 459 8.04 -7.40 -15.73
C ASN A 459 6.66 -6.75 -15.79
N ARG A 460 5.85 -6.92 -14.76
CA ARG A 460 4.48 -6.41 -14.71
C ARG A 460 4.31 -5.42 -13.57
N TYR A 461 3.26 -4.63 -13.68
CA TYR A 461 2.84 -3.66 -12.67
C TYR A 461 1.38 -3.92 -12.33
N GLY A 462 0.99 -3.66 -11.08
CA GLY A 462 -0.40 -3.91 -10.72
C GLY A 462 -0.66 -3.90 -9.22
N TYR A 463 -1.48 -4.83 -8.79
CA TYR A 463 -1.91 -5.04 -7.41
C TYR A 463 -2.46 -6.46 -7.27
N ASP A 464 -2.60 -6.93 -6.05
CA ASP A 464 -3.23 -8.23 -5.81
C ASP A 464 -4.65 -8.06 -5.26
N VAL A 465 -5.52 -9.03 -5.58
CA VAL A 465 -6.83 -9.19 -4.93
C VAL A 465 -6.87 -10.54 -4.26
N TYR A 466 -7.17 -10.51 -2.98
CA TYR A 466 -7.32 -11.72 -2.18
C TYR A 466 -8.79 -12.00 -1.91
N GLU A 467 -9.18 -13.24 -2.11
CA GLU A 467 -10.50 -13.74 -1.76
C GLU A 467 -10.36 -14.89 -0.75
N VAL A 468 -10.94 -14.71 0.41
CA VAL A 468 -10.80 -15.64 1.54
C VAL A 468 -12.17 -16.20 1.93
N THR A 469 -12.24 -17.52 2.01
CA THR A 469 -13.38 -18.28 2.51
C THR A 469 -12.92 -19.15 3.69
N PRO A 470 -13.82 -19.79 4.45
CA PRO A 470 -13.40 -20.73 5.50
C PRO A 470 -12.52 -21.88 5.03
N ARG A 471 -12.52 -22.19 3.71
CA ARG A 471 -11.79 -23.34 3.16
C ARG A 471 -10.58 -22.95 2.31
N ARG A 472 -10.51 -21.72 1.81
CA ARG A 472 -9.52 -21.33 0.81
C ARG A 472 -9.17 -19.87 0.88
N PHE A 473 -7.90 -19.59 0.78
CA PHE A 473 -7.32 -18.29 0.47
C PHE A 473 -6.89 -18.27 -0.99
N SER A 474 -7.40 -17.34 -1.78
CA SER A 474 -7.05 -17.18 -3.21
C SER A 474 -6.35 -15.84 -3.43
N ALA A 475 -5.20 -15.85 -4.08
CA ALA A 475 -4.44 -14.67 -4.48
C ALA A 475 -4.56 -14.48 -5.99
N HIS A 476 -5.22 -13.42 -6.43
CA HIS A 476 -5.38 -13.04 -7.84
C HIS A 476 -4.41 -11.91 -8.17
N MET A 477 -3.36 -12.20 -8.91
CA MET A 477 -2.39 -11.19 -9.35
C MET A 477 -3.00 -10.38 -10.50
N ARG A 478 -3.31 -9.11 -10.23
CA ARG A 478 -3.95 -8.18 -11.16
C ARG A 478 -2.90 -7.28 -11.79
N VAL A 479 -2.76 -7.30 -13.11
CA VAL A 479 -1.75 -6.52 -13.82
C VAL A 479 -2.35 -5.52 -14.78
N ILE A 480 -1.75 -4.33 -14.86
CA ILE A 480 -2.03 -3.33 -15.88
C ILE A 480 -1.21 -3.60 -17.14
N ALA A 481 -1.72 -3.22 -18.30
CA ALA A 481 -1.03 -3.42 -19.57
C ALA A 481 0.19 -2.49 -19.74
N ASP A 482 0.07 -1.23 -19.31
CA ASP A 482 1.13 -0.22 -19.39
C ASP A 482 0.98 0.81 -18.26
N ARG A 483 2.01 1.00 -17.44
CA ARG A 483 2.05 2.02 -16.38
C ARG A 483 2.11 3.46 -16.92
N ARG A 484 2.38 3.63 -18.21
CA ARG A 484 2.41 4.93 -18.88
C ARG A 484 1.03 5.39 -19.38
N ASP A 485 0.05 4.50 -19.34
CA ASP A 485 -1.33 4.78 -19.70
C ASP A 485 -2.19 4.95 -18.44
N PRO A 486 -2.75 6.16 -18.17
CA PRO A 486 -3.56 6.41 -16.98
C PRO A 486 -4.88 5.63 -16.94
N VAL A 487 -5.30 5.08 -18.07
CA VAL A 487 -6.54 4.29 -18.23
C VAL A 487 -6.26 2.84 -18.61
N SER A 488 -5.02 2.39 -18.42
CA SER A 488 -4.56 1.06 -18.79
C SER A 488 -5.54 -0.03 -18.34
N PRO A 489 -5.89 -0.98 -19.21
CA PRO A 489 -6.75 -2.10 -18.85
C PRO A 489 -6.04 -3.02 -17.84
N VAL A 490 -6.84 -3.64 -16.97
CA VAL A 490 -6.39 -4.60 -15.97
C VAL A 490 -6.87 -5.99 -16.31
N THR A 491 -5.98 -6.98 -16.14
CA THR A 491 -6.29 -8.41 -16.31
C THR A 491 -5.77 -9.20 -15.11
N THR A 492 -6.33 -10.38 -14.86
CA THR A 492 -5.75 -11.33 -13.93
C THR A 492 -4.62 -12.08 -14.66
N LEU A 493 -3.40 -11.94 -14.16
CA LEU A 493 -2.23 -12.62 -14.72
C LEU A 493 -2.25 -14.11 -14.34
N THR A 494 -2.34 -14.38 -13.05
CA THR A 494 -2.42 -15.73 -12.50
C THR A 494 -3.16 -15.75 -11.18
N THR A 495 -3.55 -16.91 -10.72
CA THR A 495 -4.21 -17.13 -9.43
C THR A 495 -3.51 -18.25 -8.68
N PHE A 496 -3.26 -18.04 -7.40
CA PHE A 496 -2.76 -19.07 -6.49
C PHE A 496 -3.76 -19.31 -5.37
N HIS A 497 -3.75 -20.54 -4.86
CA HIS A 497 -4.62 -20.96 -3.77
C HIS A 497 -3.82 -21.56 -2.63
N VAL A 498 -4.29 -21.30 -1.41
CA VAL A 498 -3.94 -22.03 -0.19
C VAL A 498 -5.24 -22.65 0.33
N ASP A 499 -5.30 -23.97 0.44
CA ASP A 499 -6.45 -24.66 1.02
C ASP A 499 -6.21 -24.86 2.52
N ARG A 500 -7.24 -24.63 3.33
CA ARG A 500 -7.16 -24.78 4.77
C ARG A 500 -6.75 -26.19 5.19
N GLY A 501 -5.81 -26.29 6.13
CA GLY A 501 -5.26 -27.59 6.57
C GLY A 501 -4.35 -28.27 5.56
N ARG A 502 -3.96 -27.58 4.48
CA ARG A 502 -2.97 -28.04 3.51
C ARG A 502 -1.80 -27.05 3.46
N THR A 503 -0.63 -27.53 3.76
CA THR A 503 0.58 -26.71 3.71
C THR A 503 0.96 -26.34 2.28
N GLY A 504 1.32 -25.05 2.10
CA GLY A 504 1.80 -24.49 0.83
C GLY A 504 0.70 -24.15 -0.16
N SER A 505 1.05 -23.31 -1.12
CA SER A 505 0.16 -22.87 -2.19
C SER A 505 0.29 -23.72 -3.45
N TYR A 506 -0.70 -23.59 -4.33
CA TYR A 506 -0.66 -24.12 -5.69
C TYR A 506 -1.29 -23.14 -6.67
N GLU A 507 -0.83 -23.16 -7.91
CA GLU A 507 -1.37 -22.33 -8.98
C GLU A 507 -2.67 -22.92 -9.54
N ASP A 508 -3.65 -22.07 -9.81
CA ASP A 508 -4.89 -22.47 -10.47
C ASP A 508 -4.57 -23.01 -11.88
N PRO A 509 -4.97 -24.25 -12.20
CA PRO A 509 -4.74 -24.85 -13.52
C PRO A 509 -5.23 -23.97 -14.68
N ALA A 510 -6.30 -23.20 -14.50
CA ALA A 510 -6.86 -22.32 -15.52
C ALA A 510 -5.93 -21.14 -15.88
N THR A 511 -5.04 -20.73 -14.99
CA THR A 511 -4.10 -19.61 -15.18
C THR A 511 -2.65 -20.05 -15.39
N ARG A 512 -2.34 -21.32 -15.30
CA ARG A 512 -0.97 -21.88 -15.32
C ARG A 512 -0.18 -21.59 -16.60
N ASN A 513 -0.84 -21.26 -17.70
CA ASN A 513 -0.20 -20.89 -18.97
C ASN A 513 0.11 -19.39 -19.09
N SER A 514 -0.16 -18.60 -18.04
CA SER A 514 0.15 -17.17 -18.02
C SER A 514 1.67 -16.92 -18.05
N PRO A 515 2.13 -15.76 -18.54
CA PRO A 515 3.55 -15.42 -18.54
C PRO A 515 4.19 -15.45 -17.15
N ALA A 516 5.38 -16.04 -17.07
CA ALA A 516 6.25 -16.01 -15.89
C ALA A 516 7.71 -16.10 -16.35
N GLN A 517 8.66 -15.52 -15.59
CA GLN A 517 10.07 -15.77 -15.82
C GLN A 517 10.54 -17.07 -15.20
N TRP A 518 9.83 -17.52 -14.19
CA TRP A 518 10.06 -18.83 -13.62
C TRP A 518 8.81 -19.38 -12.92
N ARG A 519 8.64 -20.69 -13.01
CA ARG A 519 7.55 -21.44 -12.41
C ARG A 519 8.03 -22.83 -12.04
N ARG A 520 7.75 -23.26 -10.80
CA ARG A 520 8.05 -24.62 -10.38
C ARG A 520 7.03 -25.60 -10.98
N GLU A 521 7.49 -26.70 -11.51
CA GLU A 521 6.60 -27.83 -11.85
C GLU A 521 5.97 -28.36 -10.56
N GLN A 522 4.65 -28.50 -10.57
CA GLN A 522 3.85 -28.96 -9.42
C GLN A 522 3.51 -30.42 -9.57
#